data_d7b32be0de4f46c23d6e5e6c4bf2ebd0
#
_entry.id   d7b32be0de4f46c23d6e5e6c4bf2ebd0
#
_cell.length_a   1.000
_cell.length_b   1.000
_cell.length_c   1.000
_cell.angle_alpha   90.00
_cell.angle_beta   90.00
_cell.angle_gamma   90.00
#
_symmetry.space_group_name_H-M   'P 1'
#
loop_
_entity.id
_entity.type
_entity.pdbx_description
1 polymer ?
#
loop_
_entity_poly.entity_id
_entity_poly.type
_entity_poly.pdbx_seq_one_letter_code
_entity_poly.pdbx_strand_id
1 'polypeptide(L)'
;MIKRLVILGAPGAGKGTQARRICELLDIPTFSTGAMLRAQMQEGTELGIKAKELINRGELVPDSIISSLVESELKSERFSRGFLADGYPRNLEQAHFMDSVLKDLDTQLDAVINLDVDLEDVVGRLLKRAEIEHRSDDTEPVIRRRLQVYHEQTEPLVRYYREAKLLINIDGNGSIYQVWDCIKSKLS
;
A
#
# COMPACT_ATOMS: atom_id res chain seq x y z
N MET A 1 -20.87 7.38 0.47
CA MET A 1 -20.19 6.95 -0.77
C MET A 1 -18.73 6.71 -0.43
N ILE A 2 -18.20 5.53 -0.75
CA ILE A 2 -16.81 5.14 -0.43
C ILE A 2 -15.84 5.98 -1.27
N LYS A 3 -14.98 6.74 -0.65
CA LYS A 3 -14.03 7.66 -1.30
C LYS A 3 -12.62 7.65 -0.68
N ARG A 4 -12.46 7.19 0.57
CA ARG A 4 -11.18 7.18 1.29
C ARG A 4 -10.82 5.77 1.65
N LEU A 5 -9.84 5.20 0.90
CA LEU A 5 -9.50 3.80 0.99
C LEU A 5 -8.01 3.58 1.26
N VAL A 6 -7.76 2.45 1.89
CA VAL A 6 -6.43 1.83 1.96
C VAL A 6 -6.47 0.50 1.22
N ILE A 7 -5.41 0.14 0.51
CA ILE A 7 -5.22 -1.21 -0.01
C ILE A 7 -4.04 -1.89 0.69
N LEU A 8 -4.34 -3.00 1.35
CA LEU A 8 -3.38 -3.88 2.03
C LEU A 8 -3.14 -5.15 1.23
N GLY A 9 -2.10 -5.86 1.57
CA GLY A 9 -1.71 -7.14 1.02
C GLY A 9 -0.20 -7.28 0.92
N ALA A 10 0.28 -8.50 0.84
CA ALA A 10 1.70 -8.81 0.74
C ALA A 10 2.37 -8.11 -0.45
N PRO A 11 3.69 -7.87 -0.42
CA PRO A 11 4.44 -7.52 -1.62
C PRO A 11 4.10 -8.52 -2.74
N GLY A 12 3.80 -8.06 -3.95
CA GLY A 12 3.43 -8.96 -5.07
C GLY A 12 1.96 -9.41 -5.12
N ALA A 13 1.11 -9.02 -4.16
CA ALA A 13 -0.32 -9.38 -4.15
C ALA A 13 -1.15 -8.71 -5.26
N GLY A 14 -0.58 -7.82 -6.07
CA GLY A 14 -1.31 -7.14 -7.15
C GLY A 14 -1.96 -5.82 -6.75
N LYS A 15 -1.62 -5.26 -5.59
CA LYS A 15 -2.19 -3.99 -5.09
C LYS A 15 -2.20 -2.87 -6.12
N GLY A 16 -1.07 -2.56 -6.73
CA GLY A 16 -0.98 -1.46 -7.71
C GLY A 16 -1.87 -1.66 -8.95
N THR A 17 -2.07 -2.91 -9.39
CA THR A 17 -2.97 -3.23 -10.50
C THR A 17 -4.43 -2.97 -10.13
N GLN A 18 -4.83 -3.41 -8.94
CA GLN A 18 -6.21 -3.22 -8.46
C GLN A 18 -6.46 -1.77 -8.03
N ALA A 19 -5.47 -1.11 -7.42
CA ALA A 19 -5.54 0.29 -7.02
C ALA A 19 -5.91 1.20 -8.20
N ARG A 20 -5.28 1.01 -9.36
CA ARG A 20 -5.58 1.76 -10.58
C ARG A 20 -7.05 1.63 -10.97
N ARG A 21 -7.57 0.39 -10.99
CA ARG A 21 -8.97 0.10 -11.34
C ARG A 21 -9.97 0.67 -10.33
N ILE A 22 -9.63 0.62 -9.04
CA ILE A 22 -10.46 1.21 -7.98
C ILE A 22 -10.53 2.72 -8.16
N CYS A 23 -9.39 3.36 -8.41
CA CYS A 23 -9.34 4.81 -8.63
C CYS A 23 -10.15 5.24 -9.84
N GLU A 24 -10.09 4.49 -10.95
CA GLU A 24 -10.91 4.72 -12.14
C GLU A 24 -12.41 4.55 -11.83
N LEU A 25 -12.79 3.50 -11.09
CA LEU A 25 -14.19 3.24 -10.72
C LEU A 25 -14.78 4.33 -9.83
N LEU A 26 -14.02 4.78 -8.84
CA LEU A 26 -14.49 5.71 -7.81
C LEU A 26 -14.19 7.19 -8.14
N ASP A 27 -13.47 7.46 -9.22
CA ASP A 27 -12.98 8.79 -9.60
C ASP A 27 -12.25 9.48 -8.43
N ILE A 28 -11.22 8.79 -7.92
CA ILE A 28 -10.37 9.26 -6.82
C ILE A 28 -8.88 9.11 -7.18
N PRO A 29 -8.03 9.99 -6.70
CA PRO A 29 -6.59 9.85 -6.86
C PRO A 29 -6.01 8.76 -5.95
N THR A 30 -4.82 8.25 -6.32
CA THR A 30 -4.03 7.37 -5.47
C THR A 30 -2.70 8.02 -5.12
N PHE A 31 -2.17 7.68 -3.95
CA PHE A 31 -0.76 7.85 -3.65
C PHE A 31 -0.15 6.50 -3.24
N SER A 32 1.11 6.31 -3.61
CA SER A 32 1.86 5.11 -3.26
C SER A 32 3.19 5.52 -2.64
N THR A 33 3.38 5.20 -1.37
CA THR A 33 4.64 5.52 -0.65
C THR A 33 5.85 4.89 -1.32
N GLY A 34 5.70 3.69 -1.85
CA GLY A 34 6.77 3.05 -2.62
C GLY A 34 7.11 3.77 -3.93
N ALA A 35 6.11 4.32 -4.64
CA ALA A 35 6.35 5.12 -5.83
C ALA A 35 7.00 6.47 -5.49
N MET A 36 6.51 7.13 -4.43
CA MET A 36 7.08 8.39 -3.95
C MET A 36 8.55 8.25 -3.57
N LEU A 37 8.90 7.22 -2.80
CA LEU A 37 10.28 6.96 -2.41
C LEU A 37 11.17 6.65 -3.62
N ARG A 38 10.69 5.88 -4.59
CA ARG A 38 11.45 5.60 -5.82
C ARG A 38 11.68 6.86 -6.65
N ALA A 39 10.71 7.76 -6.73
CA ALA A 39 10.92 9.06 -7.38
C ALA A 39 12.04 9.86 -6.68
N GLN A 40 12.02 9.95 -5.35
CA GLN A 40 13.08 10.57 -4.57
C GLN A 40 14.47 9.93 -4.80
N MET A 41 14.49 8.59 -4.94
CA MET A 41 15.73 7.84 -5.25
C MET A 41 16.27 8.19 -6.66
N GLN A 42 15.38 8.35 -7.64
CA GLN A 42 15.75 8.71 -9.02
C GLN A 42 16.24 10.16 -9.10
N GLU A 43 15.63 11.05 -8.35
CA GLU A 43 16.01 12.46 -8.25
C GLU A 43 17.30 12.66 -7.43
N GLY A 44 17.76 11.64 -6.70
CA GLY A 44 18.99 11.70 -5.90
C GLY A 44 18.88 12.62 -4.69
N THR A 45 17.68 12.85 -4.17
CA THR A 45 17.47 13.65 -2.97
C THR A 45 18.09 12.99 -1.74
N GLU A 46 18.35 13.77 -0.68
CA GLU A 46 18.87 13.23 0.58
C GLU A 46 17.98 12.13 1.15
N LEU A 47 16.66 12.33 1.06
CA LEU A 47 15.68 11.30 1.43
C LEU A 47 15.80 10.07 0.54
N GLY A 48 15.91 10.25 -0.77
CA GLY A 48 16.05 9.16 -1.73
C GLY A 48 17.30 8.31 -1.49
N ILE A 49 18.42 8.94 -1.16
CA ILE A 49 19.67 8.25 -0.84
C ILE A 49 19.50 7.39 0.42
N LYS A 50 18.95 7.94 1.50
CA LYS A 50 18.67 7.21 2.75
C LYS A 50 17.66 6.07 2.54
N ALA A 51 16.59 6.33 1.80
CA ALA A 51 15.56 5.33 1.52
C ALA A 51 16.09 4.15 0.68
N LYS A 52 17.01 4.41 -0.26
CA LYS A 52 17.58 3.40 -1.15
C LYS A 52 18.25 2.26 -0.41
N GLU A 53 19.02 2.55 0.65
CA GLU A 53 19.70 1.54 1.44
C GLU A 53 18.71 0.60 2.14
N LEU A 54 17.64 1.16 2.74
CA LEU A 54 16.62 0.41 3.46
C LEU A 54 15.77 -0.44 2.49
N ILE A 55 15.33 0.17 1.40
CA ILE A 55 14.53 -0.51 0.37
C ILE A 55 15.31 -1.68 -0.24
N ASN A 56 16.60 -1.51 -0.53
CA ASN A 56 17.45 -2.57 -1.07
C ASN A 56 17.69 -3.72 -0.06
N ARG A 57 17.49 -3.49 1.25
CA ARG A 57 17.50 -4.54 2.28
C ARG A 57 16.12 -5.14 2.54
N GLY A 58 15.08 -4.63 1.90
CA GLY A 58 13.68 -5.05 2.13
C GLY A 58 13.08 -4.53 3.43
N GLU A 59 13.66 -3.49 4.01
CA GLU A 59 13.23 -2.85 5.24
C GLU A 59 12.29 -1.67 4.99
N LEU A 60 11.54 -1.26 6.02
CA LEU A 60 10.72 -0.05 5.95
C LEU A 60 11.58 1.19 6.22
N VAL A 61 11.22 2.27 5.53
CA VAL A 61 11.75 3.61 5.85
C VAL A 61 11.15 4.06 7.19
N PRO A 62 11.90 4.77 8.05
CA PRO A 62 11.41 5.21 9.36
C PRO A 62 10.06 5.92 9.30
N ASP A 63 9.19 5.60 10.26
CA ASP A 63 7.80 6.08 10.28
C ASP A 63 7.70 7.60 10.29
N SER A 64 8.59 8.29 10.99
CA SER A 64 8.64 9.75 11.03
C SER A 64 8.78 10.39 9.65
N ILE A 65 9.54 9.76 8.76
CA ILE A 65 9.77 10.26 7.40
C ILE A 65 8.53 9.97 6.53
N ILE A 66 8.07 8.72 6.55
CA ILE A 66 6.93 8.30 5.73
C ILE A 66 5.66 9.01 6.15
N SER A 67 5.42 9.14 7.45
CA SER A 67 4.23 9.79 7.98
C SER A 67 4.17 11.27 7.60
N SER A 68 5.31 11.99 7.63
CA SER A 68 5.36 13.38 7.16
C SER A 68 5.03 13.52 5.67
N LEU A 69 5.50 12.59 4.83
CA LEU A 69 5.17 12.59 3.41
C LEU A 69 3.68 12.33 3.19
N VAL A 70 3.11 11.35 3.89
CA VAL A 70 1.68 11.00 3.78
C VAL A 70 0.80 12.14 4.30
N GLU A 71 1.17 12.78 5.40
CA GLU A 71 0.45 13.93 5.94
C GLU A 71 0.39 15.08 4.92
N SER A 72 1.53 15.38 4.29
CA SER A 72 1.60 16.42 3.24
C SER A 72 0.69 16.09 2.06
N GLU A 73 0.63 14.82 1.63
CA GLU A 73 -0.27 14.37 0.57
C GLU A 73 -1.73 14.51 0.98
N LEU A 74 -2.12 13.98 2.16
CA LEU A 74 -3.50 14.01 2.63
C LEU A 74 -4.05 15.42 2.83
N LYS A 75 -3.19 16.39 3.18
CA LYS A 75 -3.55 17.81 3.31
C LYS A 75 -3.63 18.56 1.98
N SER A 76 -3.17 17.95 0.89
CA SER A 76 -3.23 18.59 -0.43
C SER A 76 -4.66 18.63 -0.99
N GLU A 77 -4.98 19.67 -1.77
CA GLU A 77 -6.29 19.82 -2.41
C GLU A 77 -6.64 18.62 -3.32
N ARG A 78 -5.62 17.99 -3.89
CA ARG A 78 -5.75 16.81 -4.76
C ARG A 78 -6.53 15.67 -4.10
N PHE A 79 -6.34 15.47 -2.79
CA PHE A 79 -6.94 14.36 -2.04
C PHE A 79 -8.17 14.75 -1.22
N SER A 80 -8.61 16.01 -1.29
CA SER A 80 -9.76 16.53 -0.53
C SER A 80 -11.07 15.78 -0.80
N ARG A 81 -11.27 15.29 -2.02
CA ARG A 81 -12.49 14.56 -2.43
C ARG A 81 -12.43 13.06 -2.16
N GLY A 82 -11.29 12.54 -1.77
CA GLY A 82 -11.05 11.13 -1.55
C GLY A 82 -9.68 10.69 -2.05
N PHE A 83 -9.31 9.47 -1.71
CA PHE A 83 -8.02 8.90 -2.07
C PHE A 83 -8.01 7.37 -1.93
N LEU A 84 -7.03 6.75 -2.57
CA LEU A 84 -6.61 5.39 -2.28
C LEU A 84 -5.13 5.39 -1.90
N ALA A 85 -4.83 4.93 -0.68
CA ALA A 85 -3.46 4.78 -0.19
C ALA A 85 -2.92 3.37 -0.52
N ASP A 86 -1.82 3.29 -1.26
CA ASP A 86 -1.08 2.06 -1.57
C ASP A 86 0.29 2.07 -0.88
N GLY A 87 0.52 1.06 -0.04
CA GLY A 87 1.76 0.89 0.71
C GLY A 87 1.87 1.75 1.97
N TYR A 88 0.77 2.30 2.45
CA TYR A 88 0.61 2.96 3.73
C TYR A 88 -0.84 2.80 4.22
N PRO A 89 -1.06 2.52 5.54
CA PRO A 89 -0.05 2.22 6.55
C PRO A 89 0.58 0.82 6.38
N ARG A 90 1.77 0.60 6.97
CA ARG A 90 2.45 -0.69 7.00
C ARG A 90 2.66 -1.26 8.40
N ASN A 91 2.31 -0.52 9.42
CA ASN A 91 2.29 -0.95 10.82
C ASN A 91 1.22 -0.19 11.60
N LEU A 92 0.99 -0.60 12.86
CA LEU A 92 -0.05 -0.01 13.70
C LEU A 92 0.23 1.46 14.04
N GLU A 93 1.49 1.85 14.24
CA GLU A 93 1.86 3.24 14.52
C GLU A 93 1.47 4.15 13.36
N GLN A 94 1.77 3.74 12.13
CA GLN A 94 1.35 4.46 10.92
C GLN A 94 -0.18 4.51 10.78
N ALA A 95 -0.90 3.45 11.15
CA ALA A 95 -2.36 3.44 11.10
C ALA A 95 -2.95 4.45 12.07
N HIS A 96 -2.50 4.48 13.31
CA HIS A 96 -2.94 5.46 14.30
C HIS A 96 -2.59 6.90 13.89
N PHE A 97 -1.40 7.11 13.30
CA PHE A 97 -1.02 8.41 12.77
C PHE A 97 -1.97 8.85 11.64
N MET A 98 -2.28 7.97 10.70
CA MET A 98 -3.22 8.24 9.61
C MET A 98 -4.60 8.61 10.15
N ASP A 99 -5.10 7.88 11.13
CA ASP A 99 -6.39 8.17 11.78
C ASP A 99 -6.39 9.55 12.43
N SER A 100 -5.28 9.95 13.08
CA SER A 100 -5.17 11.29 13.67
C SER A 100 -5.18 12.39 12.62
N VAL A 101 -4.43 12.23 11.52
CA VAL A 101 -4.41 13.21 10.41
C VAL A 101 -5.80 13.35 9.78
N LEU A 102 -6.49 12.23 9.54
CA LEU A 102 -7.83 12.27 8.96
C LEU A 102 -8.85 12.93 9.89
N LYS A 103 -8.72 12.70 11.21
CA LYS A 103 -9.54 13.37 12.21
C LYS A 103 -9.29 14.89 12.21
N ASP A 104 -8.05 15.33 12.10
CA ASP A 104 -7.71 16.74 12.01
C ASP A 104 -8.25 17.41 10.73
N LEU A 105 -8.48 16.61 9.68
CA LEU A 105 -9.13 17.02 8.44
C LEU A 105 -10.65 16.85 8.46
N ASP A 106 -11.23 16.57 9.64
CA ASP A 106 -12.67 16.36 9.85
C ASP A 106 -13.25 15.25 8.95
N THR A 107 -12.48 14.16 8.80
CA THR A 107 -12.82 13.02 7.95
C THR A 107 -12.32 11.69 8.53
N GLN A 108 -12.59 10.57 7.86
CA GLN A 108 -12.17 9.24 8.26
C GLN A 108 -12.02 8.31 7.06
N LEU A 109 -11.40 7.14 7.25
CA LEU A 109 -11.41 6.06 6.25
C LEU A 109 -12.81 5.50 6.07
N ASP A 110 -13.16 5.19 4.83
CA ASP A 110 -14.42 4.53 4.48
C ASP A 110 -14.27 3.01 4.40
N ALA A 111 -13.13 2.51 3.89
CA ALA A 111 -12.87 1.09 3.77
C ALA A 111 -11.37 0.78 3.63
N VAL A 112 -11.00 -0.45 3.99
CA VAL A 112 -9.68 -1.02 3.80
C VAL A 112 -9.80 -2.33 3.04
N ILE A 113 -9.27 -2.39 1.83
CA ILE A 113 -9.27 -3.58 0.99
C ILE A 113 -8.00 -4.37 1.28
N ASN A 114 -8.13 -5.61 1.73
CA ASN A 114 -7.02 -6.53 1.89
C ASN A 114 -7.02 -7.56 0.77
N LEU A 115 -5.93 -7.64 0.01
CA LEU A 115 -5.69 -8.70 -0.96
C LEU A 115 -4.98 -9.85 -0.25
N ASP A 116 -5.72 -10.90 0.04
CA ASP A 116 -5.25 -12.12 0.69
C ASP A 116 -4.69 -13.07 -0.37
N VAL A 117 -3.40 -13.41 -0.29
CA VAL A 117 -2.70 -14.21 -1.29
C VAL A 117 -1.84 -15.28 -0.64
N ASP A 118 -1.63 -16.38 -1.34
CA ASP A 118 -0.65 -17.37 -0.95
C ASP A 118 0.76 -16.79 -1.12
N LEU A 119 1.54 -16.80 -0.02
CA LEU A 119 2.87 -16.22 0.00
C LEU A 119 3.89 -17.00 -0.84
N GLU A 120 3.66 -18.30 -1.10
CA GLU A 120 4.54 -19.10 -1.96
C GLU A 120 4.43 -18.63 -3.42
N ASP A 121 3.23 -18.31 -3.89
CA ASP A 121 3.00 -17.80 -5.25
C ASP A 121 3.57 -16.40 -5.46
N VAL A 122 3.66 -15.62 -4.40
CA VAL A 122 4.12 -14.23 -4.44
C VAL A 122 5.59 -14.10 -4.84
N VAL A 123 6.45 -15.01 -4.41
CA VAL A 123 7.89 -14.96 -4.76
C VAL A 123 8.07 -15.02 -6.28
N GLY A 124 7.39 -15.94 -6.94
CA GLY A 124 7.45 -16.05 -8.40
C GLY A 124 6.91 -14.80 -9.13
N ARG A 125 5.83 -14.21 -8.60
CA ARG A 125 5.27 -12.95 -9.14
C ARG A 125 6.25 -11.78 -9.01
N LEU A 126 6.97 -11.69 -7.90
CA LEU A 126 7.93 -10.61 -7.64
C LEU A 126 9.19 -10.76 -8.48
N LEU A 127 9.72 -11.98 -8.66
CA LEU A 127 10.85 -12.22 -9.56
C LEU A 127 10.51 -11.86 -11.01
N LYS A 128 9.33 -12.24 -11.49
CA LYS A 128 8.86 -11.84 -12.81
C LYS A 128 8.70 -10.31 -12.95
N ARG A 129 8.24 -9.63 -11.89
CA ARG A 129 8.16 -8.17 -11.86
C ARG A 129 9.53 -7.52 -11.93
N ALA A 130 10.55 -8.09 -11.27
CA ALA A 130 11.92 -7.60 -11.34
C ALA A 130 12.44 -7.54 -12.78
N GLU A 131 12.14 -8.55 -13.57
CA GLU A 131 12.52 -8.60 -14.99
C GLU A 131 11.81 -7.53 -15.83
N ILE A 132 10.51 -7.31 -15.57
CA ILE A 132 9.68 -6.38 -16.36
C ILE A 132 9.93 -4.92 -15.97
N GLU A 133 10.00 -4.64 -14.67
CA GLU A 133 10.06 -3.27 -14.13
C GLU A 133 11.49 -2.84 -13.77
N HIS A 134 12.50 -3.72 -13.97
CA HIS A 134 13.91 -3.49 -13.64
C HIS A 134 14.14 -3.01 -12.20
N ARG A 135 13.43 -3.62 -11.26
CA ARG A 135 13.48 -3.26 -9.83
C ARG A 135 14.69 -3.89 -9.16
N SER A 136 15.50 -3.06 -8.53
CA SER A 136 16.66 -3.52 -7.73
C SER A 136 16.24 -4.16 -6.39
N ASP A 137 15.02 -3.87 -5.91
CA ASP A 137 14.47 -4.35 -4.65
C ASP A 137 13.66 -5.66 -4.77
N ASP A 138 13.69 -6.31 -5.94
CA ASP A 138 13.00 -7.58 -6.19
C ASP A 138 14.00 -8.73 -6.45
N THR A 139 15.12 -8.78 -5.73
CA THR A 139 15.98 -9.97 -5.65
C THR A 139 15.42 -10.96 -4.62
N GLU A 140 15.69 -12.26 -4.78
CA GLU A 140 15.12 -13.29 -3.89
C GLU A 140 15.38 -13.04 -2.40
N PRO A 141 16.61 -12.70 -1.94
CA PRO A 141 16.85 -12.40 -0.52
C PRO A 141 16.02 -11.19 -0.04
N VAL A 142 15.92 -10.14 -0.85
CA VAL A 142 15.16 -8.93 -0.51
C VAL A 142 13.66 -9.23 -0.48
N ILE A 143 13.15 -10.04 -1.43
CA ILE A 143 11.76 -10.50 -1.45
C ILE A 143 11.42 -11.25 -0.16
N ARG A 144 12.26 -12.22 0.24
CA ARG A 144 12.05 -12.98 1.49
C ARG A 144 12.04 -12.07 2.73
N ARG A 145 12.96 -11.11 2.79
CA ARG A 145 12.98 -10.11 3.87
C ARG A 145 11.72 -9.26 3.90
N ARG A 146 11.23 -8.80 2.75
CA ARG A 146 9.99 -8.01 2.63
C ARG A 146 8.76 -8.81 3.06
N LEU A 147 8.70 -10.11 2.77
CA LEU A 147 7.62 -10.98 3.22
C LEU A 147 7.66 -11.18 4.74
N GLN A 148 8.86 -11.33 5.32
CA GLN A 148 9.04 -11.38 6.76
C GLN A 148 8.57 -10.08 7.43
N VAL A 149 9.02 -8.92 6.94
CA VAL A 149 8.61 -7.61 7.45
C VAL A 149 7.10 -7.40 7.31
N TYR A 150 6.50 -7.85 6.19
CA TYR A 150 5.05 -7.82 6.01
C TYR A 150 4.34 -8.63 7.09
N HIS A 151 4.74 -9.87 7.32
CA HIS A 151 4.15 -10.76 8.32
C HIS A 151 4.26 -10.16 9.73
N GLU A 152 5.44 -9.64 10.10
CA GLU A 152 5.70 -9.12 11.44
C GLU A 152 4.99 -7.77 11.71
N GLN A 153 4.94 -6.88 10.74
CA GLN A 153 4.54 -5.49 10.94
C GLN A 153 3.22 -5.10 10.27
N THR A 154 2.95 -5.63 9.08
CA THR A 154 1.80 -5.17 8.27
C THR A 154 0.58 -6.06 8.43
N GLU A 155 0.76 -7.37 8.51
CA GLU A 155 -0.35 -8.32 8.68
C GLU A 155 -1.21 -8.02 9.94
N PRO A 156 -0.67 -7.56 11.08
CA PRO A 156 -1.48 -7.14 12.22
C PRO A 156 -2.54 -6.07 11.90
N LEU A 157 -2.34 -5.26 10.84
CA LEU A 157 -3.34 -4.28 10.38
C LEU A 157 -4.63 -4.94 9.91
N VAL A 158 -4.58 -6.16 9.39
CA VAL A 158 -5.77 -6.90 8.95
C VAL A 158 -6.73 -7.11 10.13
N ARG A 159 -6.17 -7.46 11.30
CA ARG A 159 -6.96 -7.59 12.52
C ARG A 159 -7.47 -6.22 13.00
N TYR A 160 -6.61 -5.22 13.05
CA TYR A 160 -6.95 -3.86 13.45
C TYR A 160 -8.14 -3.30 12.66
N TYR A 161 -8.08 -3.35 11.35
CA TYR A 161 -9.17 -2.85 10.50
C TYR A 161 -10.42 -3.75 10.49
N ARG A 162 -10.26 -5.06 10.78
CA ARG A 162 -11.42 -5.94 10.98
C ARG A 162 -12.19 -5.57 12.24
N GLU A 163 -11.50 -5.31 13.34
CA GLU A 163 -12.10 -4.86 14.61
C GLU A 163 -12.76 -3.48 14.47
N ALA A 164 -12.17 -2.60 13.66
CA ALA A 164 -12.75 -1.30 13.28
C ALA A 164 -13.93 -1.41 12.29
N LYS A 165 -14.28 -2.61 11.80
CA LYS A 165 -15.33 -2.86 10.78
C LYS A 165 -15.11 -2.14 9.45
N LEU A 166 -13.87 -1.85 9.11
CA LEU A 166 -13.48 -1.20 7.86
C LEU A 166 -12.94 -2.20 6.82
N LEU A 167 -12.62 -3.44 7.23
CA LEU A 167 -11.93 -4.41 6.39
C LEU A 167 -12.85 -5.08 5.37
N ILE A 168 -12.43 -5.03 4.11
CA ILE A 168 -12.97 -5.82 3.00
C ILE A 168 -11.88 -6.82 2.58
N ASN A 169 -12.02 -8.09 2.98
CA ASN A 169 -11.07 -9.14 2.60
C ASN A 169 -11.42 -9.69 1.23
N ILE A 170 -10.44 -9.77 0.34
CA ILE A 170 -10.57 -10.25 -1.05
C ILE A 170 -9.55 -11.36 -1.28
N ASP A 171 -9.99 -12.50 -1.79
CA ASP A 171 -9.09 -13.54 -2.28
C ASP A 171 -8.32 -13.02 -3.50
N GLY A 172 -7.00 -12.87 -3.35
CA GLY A 172 -6.10 -12.34 -4.37
C GLY A 172 -5.40 -13.43 -5.22
N ASN A 173 -5.77 -14.70 -5.04
CA ASN A 173 -5.12 -15.82 -5.76
C ASN A 173 -5.65 -15.99 -7.18
N GLY A 174 -6.81 -15.45 -7.49
CA GLY A 174 -7.40 -15.49 -8.82
C GLY A 174 -6.67 -14.65 -9.87
N SER A 175 -7.16 -14.71 -11.11
CA SER A 175 -6.72 -13.81 -12.17
C SER A 175 -7.03 -12.35 -11.84
N ILE A 176 -6.33 -11.42 -12.49
CA ILE A 176 -6.53 -9.97 -12.30
C ILE A 176 -8.02 -9.58 -12.45
N TYR A 177 -8.73 -10.21 -13.37
CA TYR A 177 -10.15 -9.93 -13.63
C TYR A 177 -11.07 -10.51 -12.56
N GLN A 178 -10.82 -11.74 -12.10
CA GLN A 178 -11.59 -12.35 -11.01
C GLN A 178 -11.47 -11.57 -9.71
N VAL A 179 -10.23 -11.17 -9.35
CA VAL A 179 -9.98 -10.32 -8.18
C VAL A 179 -10.69 -8.98 -8.33
N TRP A 180 -10.64 -8.39 -9.53
CA TRP A 180 -11.34 -7.14 -9.83
C TRP A 180 -12.86 -7.24 -9.66
N ASP A 181 -13.47 -8.29 -10.18
CA ASP A 181 -14.92 -8.49 -10.08
C ASP A 181 -15.36 -8.64 -8.61
N CYS A 182 -14.56 -9.35 -7.79
CA CYS A 182 -14.78 -9.42 -6.36
C CYS A 182 -14.71 -8.05 -5.69
N ILE A 183 -13.68 -7.25 -5.98
CA ILE A 183 -13.53 -5.88 -5.45
C ILE A 183 -14.71 -5.02 -5.85
N LYS A 184 -15.04 -4.99 -7.15
CA LYS A 184 -16.11 -4.18 -7.69
C LYS A 184 -17.46 -4.50 -7.01
N SER A 185 -17.76 -5.77 -6.81
CA SER A 185 -19.02 -6.20 -6.16
C SER A 185 -19.13 -5.73 -4.70
N LYS A 186 -18.02 -5.43 -4.03
CA LYS A 186 -17.98 -4.94 -2.64
C LYS A 186 -17.99 -3.42 -2.52
N LEU A 187 -17.62 -2.72 -3.60
CA LEU A 187 -17.59 -1.26 -3.64
C LEU A 187 -18.85 -0.62 -4.27
N SER A 188 -19.73 -1.45 -4.82
CA SER A 188 -20.98 -1.04 -5.50
C SER A 188 -22.13 -0.78 -4.54
#